data_5594422afd5a4d556cd96bab91abfdea
#
_entry.id   5594422afd5a4d556cd96bab91abfdea
#
_cell.length_a   1.000
_cell.length_b   1.000
_cell.length_c   1.000
_cell.angle_alpha   90.00
_cell.angle_beta   90.00
_cell.angle_gamma   90.00
#
_symmetry.space_group_name_H-M   'P 1'
#
loop_
_entity.id
_entity.type
_entity.pdbx_description
1 polymer ?
#
loop_
_entity_poly.entity_id
_entity_poly.type
_entity_poly.pdbx_seq_one_letter_code
_entity_poly.pdbx_strand_id
1 'polypeptide(L)'
;MDPRPIPPLRRALEGVHVRVPASKSVANRELVLSAIAKGRSRLDVGALDPGDDVHTMTAALSALGHEVRWESGRIEVTPREIPYAHVAIDARDAGTVARFVAALAALDEAEVRIDGSPRMRERPMAELANALRALGTTVEGDGLPLVVRGPLRGGEVSVAGYESSQFASALLLVAPRMPEGLRLRLTGQIVSAPFLEMTVAALERRGVRVERPSSHVFVVAPQKVKPRSLAVPGDATAATYPGAAAAILGGSLTIDNVSAKHEPGGQGDVRFFELIAEMGCNVSHGGSRTTVRRVGGLQGIIANVSDCSDVFPTLAVIATQADTPTELDGLAHTRHQESDRPAAVAAGIVALGGRAQVFGDAIRIEPAPLHGGIVDAAGDHRIAMAFSVLGLHVPGVAISGWESVSKTFPGFYEMLERLGR
;
A
#
# COMPACT_ATOMS: atom_id res chain seq x y z
N MET A 1 -9.65 -7.56 21.31
CA MET A 1 -8.54 -8.31 21.98
C MET A 1 -7.83 -7.38 22.96
N ASP A 2 -7.13 -7.95 23.96
CA ASP A 2 -6.36 -7.13 24.89
C ASP A 2 -5.20 -6.45 24.18
N PRO A 3 -4.78 -5.24 24.61
CA PRO A 3 -3.63 -4.57 24.04
C PRO A 3 -2.36 -5.43 24.13
N ARG A 4 -1.62 -5.53 23.04
CA ARG A 4 -0.37 -6.28 22.98
C ARG A 4 0.77 -5.45 23.56
N PRO A 5 1.41 -5.87 24.66
CA PRO A 5 2.59 -5.18 25.18
C PRO A 5 3.79 -5.40 24.24
N ILE A 6 4.59 -4.36 24.05
CA ILE A 6 5.81 -4.43 23.25
C ILE A 6 7.03 -4.50 24.18
N PRO A 7 7.79 -5.61 24.17
CA PRO A 7 9.01 -5.72 24.95
C PRO A 7 10.08 -4.75 24.43
N PRO A 8 10.62 -3.84 25.28
CA PRO A 8 11.65 -2.91 24.84
C PRO A 8 12.99 -3.63 24.63
N LEU A 9 13.72 -3.19 23.61
CA LEU A 9 15.10 -3.63 23.35
C LEU A 9 16.08 -2.66 23.97
N ARG A 10 17.00 -3.16 24.82
CA ARG A 10 17.96 -2.34 25.58
C ARG A 10 19.31 -2.17 24.89
N ARG A 11 19.44 -2.61 23.63
CA ARG A 11 20.69 -2.57 22.89
C ARG A 11 20.47 -2.03 21.48
N ALA A 12 21.51 -1.42 20.92
CA ALA A 12 21.55 -1.08 19.51
C ALA A 12 21.55 -2.34 18.63
N LEU A 13 21.08 -2.22 17.41
CA LEU A 13 21.09 -3.33 16.46
C LEU A 13 22.49 -3.49 15.85
N GLU A 14 23.01 -4.70 15.83
CA GLU A 14 24.33 -5.00 15.28
C GLU A 14 24.25 -6.02 14.16
N GLY A 15 24.32 -5.54 12.91
CA GLY A 15 24.39 -6.41 11.72
C GLY A 15 23.17 -7.34 11.55
N VAL A 16 22.01 -6.92 12.01
CA VAL A 16 20.77 -7.70 11.90
C VAL A 16 20.31 -7.75 10.46
N HIS A 17 19.95 -8.93 9.98
CA HIS A 17 19.39 -9.16 8.66
C HIS A 17 17.92 -9.54 8.75
N VAL A 18 17.08 -8.87 7.98
CA VAL A 18 15.64 -9.14 7.91
C VAL A 18 15.16 -9.22 6.46
N ARG A 19 14.06 -9.91 6.27
CA ARG A 19 13.28 -9.89 5.03
C ARG A 19 11.87 -9.42 5.35
N VAL A 20 11.25 -8.75 4.38
CA VAL A 20 9.86 -8.30 4.47
C VAL A 20 8.99 -9.05 3.46
N PRO A 21 7.66 -9.10 3.64
CA PRO A 21 6.75 -9.71 2.68
C PRO A 21 6.87 -9.12 1.27
N ALA A 22 6.38 -9.86 0.30
CA ALA A 22 6.23 -9.34 -1.07
C ALA A 22 5.28 -8.16 -1.11
N SER A 23 5.56 -7.19 -2.01
CA SER A 23 4.74 -5.99 -2.15
C SER A 23 3.32 -6.33 -2.58
N LYS A 24 2.35 -6.07 -1.69
CA LYS A 24 0.94 -6.23 -2.01
C LYS A 24 0.51 -5.35 -3.18
N SER A 25 1.07 -4.14 -3.27
CA SER A 25 0.73 -3.17 -4.32
C SER A 25 1.17 -3.63 -5.70
N VAL A 26 2.32 -4.30 -5.79
CA VAL A 26 2.78 -4.96 -7.02
C VAL A 26 1.97 -6.23 -7.26
N ALA A 27 1.82 -7.09 -6.23
CA ALA A 27 1.12 -8.36 -6.36
C ALA A 27 -0.31 -8.19 -6.86
N ASN A 28 -1.11 -7.28 -6.27
CA ASN A 28 -2.51 -7.09 -6.66
C ASN A 28 -2.64 -6.57 -8.10
N ARG A 29 -1.74 -5.69 -8.57
CA ARG A 29 -1.71 -5.26 -9.98
C ARG A 29 -1.40 -6.42 -10.92
N GLU A 30 -0.38 -7.18 -10.61
CA GLU A 30 0.04 -8.32 -11.42
C GLU A 30 -1.00 -9.46 -11.41
N LEU A 31 -1.74 -9.66 -10.32
CA LEU A 31 -2.87 -10.59 -10.23
C LEU A 31 -4.01 -10.19 -11.17
N VAL A 32 -4.42 -8.92 -11.16
CA VAL A 32 -5.45 -8.42 -12.09
C VAL A 32 -4.99 -8.55 -13.54
N LEU A 33 -3.76 -8.16 -13.85
CA LEU A 33 -3.20 -8.33 -15.19
C LEU A 33 -3.07 -9.80 -15.60
N SER A 34 -2.86 -10.70 -14.65
CA SER A 34 -2.84 -12.15 -14.89
C SER A 34 -4.23 -12.67 -15.25
N ALA A 35 -5.30 -12.14 -14.61
CA ALA A 35 -6.68 -12.51 -14.89
C ALA A 35 -7.13 -12.14 -16.31
N ILE A 36 -6.57 -11.09 -16.91
CA ILE A 36 -6.93 -10.63 -18.27
C ILE A 36 -5.87 -11.01 -19.33
N ALA A 37 -4.81 -11.69 -18.96
CA ALA A 37 -3.75 -12.11 -19.88
C ALA A 37 -4.20 -13.22 -20.82
N LYS A 38 -3.50 -13.39 -21.93
CA LYS A 38 -3.73 -14.52 -22.86
C LYS A 38 -2.89 -15.72 -22.47
N GLY A 39 -3.23 -16.36 -21.35
CA GLY A 39 -2.57 -17.56 -20.83
C GLY A 39 -2.11 -17.42 -19.39
N ARG A 40 -1.60 -18.53 -18.86
CA ARG A 40 -1.18 -18.65 -17.45
C ARG A 40 -0.01 -17.74 -17.09
N SER A 41 -0.15 -17.07 -15.94
CA SER A 41 0.89 -16.27 -15.31
C SER A 41 1.30 -16.87 -13.96
N ARG A 42 2.54 -16.59 -13.53
CA ARG A 42 3.07 -17.05 -12.24
C ARG A 42 3.74 -15.88 -11.50
N LEU A 43 3.36 -15.67 -10.25
CA LEU A 43 3.95 -14.69 -9.35
C LEU A 43 4.70 -15.43 -8.25
N ASP A 44 5.99 -15.16 -8.08
CA ASP A 44 6.76 -15.62 -6.93
C ASP A 44 6.71 -14.53 -5.85
N VAL A 45 6.01 -14.79 -4.76
CA VAL A 45 5.85 -13.90 -3.61
C VAL A 45 6.80 -14.26 -2.45
N GLY A 46 7.67 -15.26 -2.66
CA GLY A 46 8.62 -15.73 -1.66
C GLY A 46 7.99 -16.50 -0.52
N ALA A 47 8.79 -16.77 0.51
CA ALA A 47 8.39 -17.64 1.62
C ALA A 47 7.57 -16.95 2.72
N LEU A 48 7.60 -15.60 2.77
CA LEU A 48 6.80 -14.84 3.75
C LEU A 48 5.40 -14.63 3.21
N ASP A 49 4.41 -14.75 4.09
CA ASP A 49 3.01 -14.48 3.75
C ASP A 49 2.84 -13.00 3.34
N PRO A 50 2.32 -12.70 2.14
CA PRO A 50 2.15 -11.34 1.65
C PRO A 50 0.98 -10.58 2.29
N GLY A 51 0.21 -11.23 3.16
CA GLY A 51 -0.89 -10.65 3.93
C GLY A 51 -2.27 -10.77 3.30
N ASP A 52 -3.27 -10.43 4.11
CA ASP A 52 -4.69 -10.62 3.83
C ASP A 52 -5.15 -9.93 2.53
N ASP A 53 -4.58 -8.77 2.18
CA ASP A 53 -4.95 -8.06 0.96
C ASP A 53 -4.64 -8.85 -0.32
N VAL A 54 -3.57 -9.67 -0.33
CA VAL A 54 -3.21 -10.54 -1.47
C VAL A 54 -4.07 -11.80 -1.48
N HIS A 55 -4.33 -12.39 -0.32
CA HIS A 55 -5.25 -13.52 -0.18
C HIS A 55 -6.69 -13.14 -0.61
N THR A 56 -7.15 -11.95 -0.21
CA THR A 56 -8.47 -11.44 -0.62
C THR A 56 -8.55 -11.22 -2.13
N MET A 57 -7.48 -10.70 -2.77
CA MET A 57 -7.44 -10.56 -4.23
C MET A 57 -7.50 -11.92 -4.93
N THR A 58 -6.74 -12.91 -4.48
CA THR A 58 -6.76 -14.25 -5.09
C THR A 58 -8.10 -14.96 -4.89
N ALA A 59 -8.75 -14.78 -3.74
CA ALA A 59 -10.10 -15.28 -3.50
C ALA A 59 -11.13 -14.61 -4.43
N ALA A 60 -11.02 -13.28 -4.64
CA ALA A 60 -11.88 -12.56 -5.57
C ALA A 60 -11.70 -13.05 -7.02
N LEU A 61 -10.46 -13.27 -7.47
CA LEU A 61 -10.21 -13.82 -8.81
C LEU A 61 -10.77 -15.25 -8.96
N SER A 62 -10.66 -16.09 -7.93
CA SER A 62 -11.25 -17.42 -7.93
C SER A 62 -12.78 -17.37 -8.01
N ALA A 63 -13.41 -16.46 -7.26
CA ALA A 63 -14.86 -16.25 -7.33
C ALA A 63 -15.33 -15.76 -8.71
N LEU A 64 -14.50 -14.96 -9.40
CA LEU A 64 -14.71 -14.56 -10.79
C LEU A 64 -14.38 -15.67 -11.80
N GLY A 65 -14.15 -16.92 -11.37
CA GLY A 65 -13.96 -18.07 -12.21
C GLY A 65 -12.55 -18.29 -12.77
N HIS A 66 -11.57 -17.50 -12.35
CA HIS A 66 -10.18 -17.75 -12.72
C HIS A 66 -9.62 -18.91 -11.88
N GLU A 67 -8.80 -19.76 -12.47
CA GLU A 67 -8.08 -20.77 -11.71
C GLU A 67 -6.89 -20.14 -11.01
N VAL A 68 -6.91 -20.13 -9.66
CA VAL A 68 -5.83 -19.60 -8.84
C VAL A 68 -5.27 -20.71 -7.97
N ARG A 69 -3.98 -20.96 -8.09
CA ARG A 69 -3.26 -21.99 -7.31
C ARG A 69 -2.15 -21.35 -6.50
N TRP A 70 -2.10 -21.69 -5.22
CA TRP A 70 -1.01 -21.34 -4.32
C TRP A 70 -0.11 -22.56 -4.10
N GLU A 71 1.19 -22.39 -4.32
CA GLU A 71 2.17 -23.46 -4.09
C GLU A 71 3.51 -22.85 -3.63
N SER A 72 3.91 -23.12 -2.39
CA SER A 72 5.25 -22.80 -1.86
C SER A 72 5.72 -21.35 -2.15
N GLY A 73 4.88 -20.36 -1.84
CA GLY A 73 5.19 -18.95 -2.07
C GLY A 73 5.03 -18.49 -3.52
N ARG A 74 4.34 -19.28 -4.34
CA ARG A 74 4.00 -18.94 -5.72
C ARG A 74 2.50 -18.92 -5.92
N ILE A 75 2.05 -17.96 -6.71
CA ILE A 75 0.66 -17.82 -7.13
C ILE A 75 0.61 -18.03 -8.63
N GLU A 76 -0.08 -19.06 -9.09
CA GLU A 76 -0.40 -19.26 -10.49
C GLU A 76 -1.83 -18.80 -10.76
N VAL A 77 -2.02 -18.04 -11.84
CA VAL A 77 -3.31 -17.60 -12.30
C VAL A 77 -3.49 -18.04 -13.76
N THR A 78 -4.50 -18.88 -14.01
CA THR A 78 -4.96 -19.22 -15.36
C THR A 78 -6.25 -18.47 -15.60
N PRO A 79 -6.29 -17.58 -16.60
CA PRO A 79 -7.53 -16.88 -16.96
C PRO A 79 -8.65 -17.87 -17.29
N ARG A 80 -9.86 -17.55 -16.88
CA ARG A 80 -11.04 -18.36 -17.19
C ARG A 80 -11.33 -18.37 -18.70
N GLU A 81 -11.96 -19.41 -19.13
CA GLU A 81 -12.46 -19.58 -20.51
C GLU A 81 -13.99 -19.40 -20.57
N ILE A 82 -14.68 -19.68 -19.46
CA ILE A 82 -16.16 -19.66 -19.36
C ILE A 82 -16.60 -18.45 -18.53
N PRO A 83 -17.62 -17.69 -18.97
CA PRO A 83 -18.20 -16.62 -18.15
C PRO A 83 -18.70 -17.17 -16.81
N TYR A 84 -18.57 -16.35 -15.74
CA TYR A 84 -19.15 -16.67 -14.44
C TYR A 84 -20.63 -16.22 -14.39
N ALA A 85 -21.36 -16.74 -13.40
CA ALA A 85 -22.70 -16.28 -13.05
C ALA A 85 -22.66 -15.08 -12.09
N HIS A 86 -23.77 -14.80 -11.40
CA HIS A 86 -23.78 -13.80 -10.34
C HIS A 86 -22.80 -14.14 -9.22
N VAL A 87 -21.98 -13.16 -8.81
CA VAL A 87 -20.93 -13.34 -7.81
C VAL A 87 -21.00 -12.25 -6.74
N ALA A 88 -20.79 -12.62 -5.49
CA ALA A 88 -20.56 -11.71 -4.39
C ALA A 88 -19.07 -11.77 -3.97
N ILE A 89 -18.45 -10.60 -3.85
CA ILE A 89 -17.05 -10.43 -3.45
C ILE A 89 -17.02 -9.66 -2.15
N ASP A 90 -16.36 -10.20 -1.13
CA ASP A 90 -16.00 -9.48 0.08
C ASP A 90 -14.56 -8.97 -0.05
N ALA A 91 -14.41 -7.66 -0.20
CA ALA A 91 -13.11 -7.00 -0.27
C ALA A 91 -12.49 -6.80 1.12
N ARG A 92 -13.17 -7.14 2.21
CA ARG A 92 -12.75 -6.90 3.59
C ARG A 92 -12.30 -5.42 3.77
N ASP A 93 -11.06 -5.18 4.18
CA ASP A 93 -10.47 -3.84 4.30
C ASP A 93 -9.58 -3.46 3.10
N ALA A 94 -9.53 -4.30 2.06
CA ALA A 94 -8.60 -4.15 0.96
C ALA A 94 -9.11 -3.19 -0.13
N GLY A 95 -8.71 -1.91 -0.06
CA GLY A 95 -9.11 -0.90 -1.04
C GLY A 95 -8.68 -1.23 -2.47
N THR A 96 -7.53 -1.90 -2.66
CA THR A 96 -7.10 -2.37 -3.99
C THR A 96 -8.00 -3.48 -4.51
N VAL A 97 -8.52 -4.36 -3.65
CA VAL A 97 -9.46 -5.41 -4.07
C VAL A 97 -10.77 -4.76 -4.50
N ALA A 98 -11.39 -3.94 -3.64
CA ALA A 98 -12.66 -3.30 -3.95
C ALA A 98 -12.62 -2.54 -5.27
N ARG A 99 -11.56 -1.75 -5.50
CA ARG A 99 -11.45 -0.88 -6.69
C ARG A 99 -11.02 -1.62 -7.95
N PHE A 100 -10.01 -2.49 -7.85
CA PHE A 100 -9.51 -3.21 -9.02
C PHE A 100 -10.50 -4.28 -9.49
N VAL A 101 -11.16 -4.96 -8.54
CA VAL A 101 -12.19 -5.96 -8.89
C VAL A 101 -13.43 -5.29 -9.48
N ALA A 102 -13.82 -4.09 -9.04
CA ALA A 102 -14.91 -3.34 -9.65
C ALA A 102 -14.64 -3.07 -11.16
N ALA A 103 -13.43 -2.62 -11.49
CA ALA A 103 -13.04 -2.40 -12.88
C ALA A 103 -12.90 -3.72 -13.66
N LEU A 104 -12.38 -4.78 -13.03
CA LEU A 104 -12.25 -6.10 -13.66
C LEU A 104 -13.62 -6.71 -13.95
N ALA A 105 -14.55 -6.65 -13.00
CA ALA A 105 -15.91 -7.16 -13.14
C ALA A 105 -16.68 -6.44 -14.26
N ALA A 106 -16.43 -5.14 -14.45
CA ALA A 106 -17.04 -4.34 -15.50
C ALA A 106 -16.73 -4.83 -16.93
N LEU A 107 -15.72 -5.67 -17.13
CA LEU A 107 -15.40 -6.26 -18.45
C LEU A 107 -16.43 -7.28 -18.91
N ASP A 108 -17.30 -7.76 -18.03
CA ASP A 108 -18.24 -8.87 -18.29
C ASP A 108 -19.68 -8.45 -18.03
N GLU A 109 -20.63 -9.12 -18.71
CA GLU A 109 -22.07 -8.86 -18.57
C GLU A 109 -22.67 -9.44 -17.26
N ALA A 110 -21.95 -10.33 -16.59
CA ALA A 110 -22.38 -10.91 -15.33
C ALA A 110 -22.42 -9.86 -14.22
N GLU A 111 -23.38 -10.01 -13.32
CA GLU A 111 -23.53 -9.13 -12.16
C GLU A 111 -22.54 -9.51 -11.05
N VAL A 112 -21.79 -8.55 -10.57
CA VAL A 112 -20.88 -8.70 -9.42
C VAL A 112 -21.26 -7.71 -8.33
N ARG A 113 -21.61 -8.24 -7.15
CA ARG A 113 -21.80 -7.47 -5.94
C ARG A 113 -20.49 -7.43 -5.17
N ILE A 114 -19.97 -6.24 -4.90
CA ILE A 114 -18.74 -6.04 -4.13
C ILE A 114 -19.12 -5.35 -2.83
N ASP A 115 -18.66 -5.92 -1.72
CA ASP A 115 -18.86 -5.37 -0.38
C ASP A 115 -17.53 -5.41 0.40
N GLY A 116 -17.54 -4.94 1.66
CA GLY A 116 -16.37 -4.94 2.52
C GLY A 116 -16.73 -4.64 3.97
N SER A 117 -15.69 -4.46 4.79
CA SER A 117 -15.87 -4.09 6.20
C SER A 117 -16.63 -2.77 6.39
N PRO A 118 -17.13 -2.49 7.59
CA PRO A 118 -17.74 -1.19 7.90
C PRO A 118 -16.84 -0.02 7.51
N ARG A 119 -15.53 -0.10 7.79
CA ARG A 119 -14.58 0.95 7.40
C ARG A 119 -14.40 1.04 5.88
N MET A 120 -14.37 -0.09 5.17
CA MET A 120 -14.24 -0.07 3.71
C MET A 120 -15.48 0.55 3.03
N ARG A 121 -16.66 0.40 3.62
CA ARG A 121 -17.89 1.05 3.14
C ARG A 121 -17.87 2.57 3.24
N GLU A 122 -17.11 3.13 4.19
CA GLU A 122 -16.94 4.58 4.37
C GLU A 122 -15.91 5.18 3.39
N ARG A 123 -15.03 4.34 2.83
CA ARG A 123 -13.97 4.80 1.93
C ARG A 123 -14.53 5.19 0.56
N PRO A 124 -13.99 6.25 -0.06
CA PRO A 124 -14.52 6.77 -1.32
C PRO A 124 -14.46 5.73 -2.45
N MET A 125 -15.58 5.60 -3.18
CA MET A 125 -15.75 4.76 -4.38
C MET A 125 -16.48 5.51 -5.51
N ALA A 126 -17.13 6.65 -5.20
CA ALA A 126 -18.01 7.36 -6.13
C ALA A 126 -17.32 7.76 -7.44
N GLU A 127 -16.09 8.27 -7.37
CA GLU A 127 -15.32 8.63 -8.57
C GLU A 127 -15.12 7.44 -9.52
N LEU A 128 -14.79 6.26 -8.98
CA LEU A 128 -14.64 5.07 -9.80
C LEU A 128 -15.99 4.59 -10.34
N ALA A 129 -17.05 4.59 -9.53
CA ALA A 129 -18.39 4.21 -9.94
C ALA A 129 -18.89 5.10 -11.10
N ASN A 130 -18.71 6.41 -10.99
CA ASN A 130 -19.06 7.38 -12.02
C ASN A 130 -18.23 7.19 -13.30
N ALA A 131 -16.93 6.94 -13.16
CA ALA A 131 -16.06 6.65 -14.31
C ALA A 131 -16.48 5.38 -15.05
N LEU A 132 -16.84 4.30 -14.34
CA LEU A 132 -17.32 3.06 -14.94
C LEU A 132 -18.66 3.28 -15.67
N ARG A 133 -19.61 4.04 -15.10
CA ARG A 133 -20.86 4.43 -15.75
C ARG A 133 -20.61 5.21 -17.03
N ALA A 134 -19.71 6.21 -16.99
CA ALA A 134 -19.35 7.02 -18.16
C ALA A 134 -18.73 6.18 -19.27
N LEU A 135 -18.05 5.08 -18.94
CA LEU A 135 -17.44 4.15 -19.88
C LEU A 135 -18.40 3.02 -20.34
N GLY A 136 -19.70 3.11 -19.99
CA GLY A 136 -20.76 2.24 -20.50
C GLY A 136 -21.20 1.09 -19.58
N THR A 137 -20.69 1.01 -18.38
CA THR A 137 -21.02 -0.02 -17.39
C THR A 137 -22.26 0.36 -16.57
N THR A 138 -23.13 -0.59 -16.24
CA THR A 138 -24.17 -0.39 -15.24
C THR A 138 -23.57 -0.56 -13.86
N VAL A 139 -23.70 0.47 -13.02
CA VAL A 139 -23.19 0.46 -11.63
C VAL A 139 -24.29 0.97 -10.71
N GLU A 140 -24.68 0.15 -9.72
CA GLU A 140 -25.63 0.52 -8.67
C GLU A 140 -24.86 0.82 -7.37
N GLY A 141 -25.13 1.98 -6.77
CA GLY A 141 -24.42 2.50 -5.59
C GLY A 141 -23.26 3.43 -5.96
N ASP A 142 -22.88 4.29 -5.00
CA ASP A 142 -21.72 5.22 -5.07
C ASP A 142 -20.64 4.87 -4.05
N GLY A 143 -20.91 3.88 -3.19
CA GLY A 143 -20.03 3.29 -2.18
C GLY A 143 -20.26 1.80 -2.11
N LEU A 144 -19.59 1.12 -1.17
CA LEU A 144 -19.88 -0.29 -0.90
C LEU A 144 -21.14 -0.42 -0.02
N PRO A 145 -22.00 -1.42 -0.30
CA PRO A 145 -21.89 -2.40 -1.37
C PRO A 145 -22.17 -1.81 -2.76
N LEU A 146 -21.35 -2.20 -3.75
CA LEU A 146 -21.45 -1.77 -5.14
C LEU A 146 -21.86 -2.96 -6.00
N VAL A 147 -22.81 -2.75 -6.93
CA VAL A 147 -23.17 -3.77 -7.92
C VAL A 147 -22.69 -3.30 -9.29
N VAL A 148 -21.92 -4.14 -9.96
CA VAL A 148 -21.31 -3.83 -11.27
C VAL A 148 -21.75 -4.85 -12.29
N ARG A 149 -22.18 -4.37 -13.47
CA ARG A 149 -22.53 -5.19 -14.64
C ARG A 149 -22.03 -4.50 -15.91
N GLY A 150 -21.09 -5.14 -16.60
CA GLY A 150 -20.59 -4.67 -17.91
C GLY A 150 -21.60 -4.83 -19.06
N PRO A 151 -21.17 -4.66 -20.28
CA PRO A 151 -19.77 -4.59 -20.70
C PRO A 151 -19.17 -3.17 -20.59
N LEU A 152 -17.92 -3.07 -20.17
CA LEU A 152 -17.13 -1.84 -20.19
C LEU A 152 -16.67 -1.56 -21.62
N ARG A 153 -17.17 -0.48 -22.23
CA ARG A 153 -16.87 -0.15 -23.62
C ARG A 153 -15.52 0.57 -23.78
N GLY A 154 -15.26 1.50 -22.93
CA GLY A 154 -14.11 2.39 -23.04
C GLY A 154 -14.51 3.80 -23.48
N GLY A 155 -13.52 4.58 -23.94
CA GLY A 155 -13.71 5.96 -24.36
C GLY A 155 -12.91 6.96 -23.53
N GLU A 156 -13.37 8.20 -23.42
CA GLU A 156 -12.73 9.27 -22.65
C GLU A 156 -13.43 9.46 -21.31
N VAL A 157 -12.63 9.57 -20.23
CA VAL A 157 -13.14 9.82 -18.89
C VAL A 157 -12.17 10.66 -18.08
N SER A 158 -12.70 11.48 -17.19
CA SER A 158 -11.94 12.26 -16.21
C SER A 158 -12.17 11.71 -14.81
N VAL A 159 -11.10 11.66 -14.00
CA VAL A 159 -11.11 11.18 -12.60
C VAL A 159 -10.29 12.14 -11.74
N ALA A 160 -10.74 12.41 -10.52
CA ALA A 160 -10.03 13.24 -9.56
C ALA A 160 -8.70 12.59 -9.15
N GLY A 161 -7.57 13.28 -9.42
CA GLY A 161 -6.23 12.81 -9.05
C GLY A 161 -5.90 13.00 -7.57
N TYR A 162 -6.63 13.89 -6.89
CA TYR A 162 -6.35 14.29 -5.51
C TYR A 162 -7.00 13.36 -4.46
N GLU A 163 -7.90 12.49 -4.85
CA GLU A 163 -8.63 11.63 -3.91
C GLU A 163 -7.93 10.28 -3.72
N SER A 164 -7.64 9.59 -4.83
CA SER A 164 -6.94 8.30 -4.79
C SER A 164 -6.38 7.90 -6.15
N SER A 165 -5.09 7.57 -6.21
CA SER A 165 -4.46 6.97 -7.40
C SER A 165 -5.02 5.59 -7.76
N GLN A 166 -5.76 4.93 -6.85
CA GLN A 166 -6.32 3.61 -7.08
C GLN A 166 -7.46 3.62 -8.12
N PHE A 167 -8.22 4.72 -8.25
CA PHE A 167 -9.28 4.83 -9.25
C PHE A 167 -8.70 4.81 -10.67
N ALA A 168 -7.71 5.66 -10.90
CA ALA A 168 -6.99 5.68 -12.16
C ALA A 168 -6.27 4.35 -12.45
N SER A 169 -5.63 3.76 -11.43
CA SER A 169 -4.97 2.46 -11.55
C SER A 169 -5.95 1.35 -11.92
N ALA A 170 -7.16 1.33 -11.32
CA ALA A 170 -8.20 0.34 -11.63
C ALA A 170 -8.60 0.39 -13.11
N LEU A 171 -8.87 1.58 -13.63
CA LEU A 171 -9.24 1.78 -15.03
C LEU A 171 -8.09 1.43 -16.00
N LEU A 172 -6.86 1.85 -15.69
CA LEU A 172 -5.69 1.56 -16.52
C LEU A 172 -5.40 0.06 -16.61
N LEU A 173 -5.53 -0.68 -15.50
CA LEU A 173 -5.28 -2.12 -15.47
C LEU A 173 -6.17 -2.89 -16.45
N VAL A 174 -7.42 -2.48 -16.63
CA VAL A 174 -8.38 -3.16 -17.51
C VAL A 174 -8.51 -2.52 -18.90
N ALA A 175 -7.93 -1.34 -19.09
CA ALA A 175 -8.01 -0.57 -20.33
C ALA A 175 -7.63 -1.36 -21.61
N PRO A 176 -6.61 -2.26 -21.60
CA PRO A 176 -6.29 -3.05 -22.78
C PRO A 176 -7.42 -3.96 -23.28
N ARG A 177 -8.43 -4.24 -22.43
CA ARG A 177 -9.57 -5.09 -22.74
C ARG A 177 -10.82 -4.31 -23.15
N MET A 178 -10.81 -2.97 -23.03
CA MET A 178 -11.90 -2.10 -23.47
C MET A 178 -11.93 -2.03 -25.00
N PRO A 179 -13.06 -2.32 -25.68
CA PRO A 179 -13.14 -2.30 -27.14
C PRO A 179 -12.78 -0.96 -27.79
N GLU A 180 -13.12 0.16 -27.13
CA GLU A 180 -12.82 1.53 -27.60
C GLU A 180 -11.51 2.09 -27.01
N GLY A 181 -10.79 1.26 -26.19
CA GLY A 181 -9.64 1.72 -25.45
C GLY A 181 -10.00 2.69 -24.33
N LEU A 182 -9.01 3.38 -23.79
CA LEU A 182 -9.21 4.35 -22.71
C LEU A 182 -8.38 5.61 -22.96
N ARG A 183 -9.03 6.77 -22.86
CA ARG A 183 -8.39 8.06 -22.67
C ARG A 183 -8.73 8.59 -21.28
N LEU A 184 -7.82 8.42 -20.34
CA LEU A 184 -7.98 8.82 -18.95
C LEU A 184 -7.34 10.19 -18.72
N ARG A 185 -8.11 11.15 -18.19
CA ARG A 185 -7.63 12.45 -17.75
C ARG A 185 -7.72 12.53 -16.23
N LEU A 186 -6.62 12.91 -15.58
CA LEU A 186 -6.62 13.21 -14.15
C LEU A 186 -6.83 14.70 -13.94
N THR A 187 -7.71 15.06 -13.01
CA THR A 187 -8.00 16.44 -12.65
C THR A 187 -7.42 16.79 -11.28
N GLY A 188 -6.99 18.03 -11.11
CA GLY A 188 -6.36 18.50 -9.88
C GLY A 188 -4.96 17.95 -9.64
N GLN A 189 -4.46 18.08 -8.42
CA GLN A 189 -3.17 17.54 -8.02
C GLN A 189 -3.22 15.99 -7.96
N ILE A 190 -2.19 15.33 -8.46
CA ILE A 190 -2.10 13.88 -8.38
C ILE A 190 -1.41 13.48 -7.07
N VAL A 191 -2.15 12.83 -6.17
CA VAL A 191 -1.58 12.24 -4.95
C VAL A 191 -1.11 10.81 -5.23
N SER A 192 -0.09 10.36 -4.51
CA SER A 192 0.42 9.00 -4.64
C SER A 192 0.78 8.63 -6.10
N ALA A 193 1.35 9.58 -6.83
CA ALA A 193 1.72 9.42 -8.25
C ALA A 193 2.59 8.18 -8.53
N PRO A 194 3.54 7.76 -7.66
CA PRO A 194 4.32 6.55 -7.90
C PRO A 194 3.50 5.27 -8.08
N PHE A 195 2.29 5.19 -7.49
CA PHE A 195 1.42 4.03 -7.70
C PHE A 195 0.78 4.00 -9.09
N LEU A 196 0.60 5.16 -9.75
CA LEU A 196 0.22 5.22 -11.17
C LEU A 196 1.37 4.76 -12.05
N GLU A 197 2.58 5.25 -11.76
CA GLU A 197 3.79 4.84 -12.47
C GLU A 197 4.00 3.33 -12.36
N MET A 198 3.78 2.75 -11.18
CA MET A 198 3.82 1.31 -10.95
C MET A 198 2.80 0.58 -11.82
N THR A 199 1.58 1.14 -11.99
CA THR A 199 0.54 0.56 -12.84
C THR A 199 0.93 0.58 -14.30
N VAL A 200 1.46 1.70 -14.79
CA VAL A 200 1.96 1.83 -16.18
C VAL A 200 3.10 0.85 -16.41
N ALA A 201 4.08 0.81 -15.53
CA ALA A 201 5.20 -0.13 -15.64
C ALA A 201 4.74 -1.60 -15.62
N ALA A 202 3.70 -1.95 -14.85
CA ALA A 202 3.13 -3.30 -14.86
C ALA A 202 2.48 -3.64 -16.22
N LEU A 203 1.76 -2.70 -16.82
CA LEU A 203 1.19 -2.84 -18.17
C LEU A 203 2.29 -3.00 -19.23
N GLU A 204 3.30 -2.14 -19.21
CA GLU A 204 4.41 -2.15 -20.17
C GLU A 204 5.22 -3.44 -20.07
N ARG A 205 5.49 -3.94 -18.88
CA ARG A 205 6.12 -5.26 -18.67
C ARG A 205 5.35 -6.41 -19.30
N ARG A 206 4.04 -6.26 -19.51
CA ARG A 206 3.18 -7.25 -20.17
C ARG A 206 2.93 -6.93 -21.65
N GLY A 207 3.70 -5.98 -22.21
CA GLY A 207 3.70 -5.62 -23.61
C GLY A 207 2.55 -4.69 -24.01
N VAL A 208 1.89 -4.05 -23.05
CA VAL A 208 0.88 -3.03 -23.30
C VAL A 208 1.54 -1.67 -23.44
N ARG A 209 1.28 -0.97 -24.52
CA ARG A 209 1.74 0.40 -24.73
C ARG A 209 0.77 1.37 -24.03
N VAL A 210 1.31 2.25 -23.21
CA VAL A 210 0.60 3.36 -22.58
C VAL A 210 1.16 4.67 -23.12
N GLU A 211 0.36 5.45 -23.84
CA GLU A 211 0.76 6.76 -24.32
C GLU A 211 0.45 7.82 -23.26
N ARG A 212 1.34 8.81 -23.13
CA ARG A 212 1.24 9.89 -22.16
C ARG A 212 1.35 11.25 -22.85
N PRO A 213 0.26 11.78 -23.39
CA PRO A 213 0.25 13.12 -23.98
C PRO A 213 0.65 14.22 -22.99
N SER A 214 0.39 14.02 -21.70
CA SER A 214 0.85 14.86 -20.59
C SER A 214 0.95 14.07 -19.31
N SER A 215 1.44 14.68 -18.21
CA SER A 215 1.47 14.08 -16.88
C SER A 215 0.08 13.69 -16.33
N HIS A 216 -0.98 14.28 -16.87
CA HIS A 216 -2.36 14.08 -16.44
C HIS A 216 -3.20 13.26 -17.43
N VAL A 217 -2.65 12.83 -18.55
CA VAL A 217 -3.41 12.14 -19.60
C VAL A 217 -2.71 10.83 -19.98
N PHE A 218 -3.45 9.73 -19.88
CA PHE A 218 -3.01 8.39 -20.24
C PHE A 218 -3.93 7.85 -21.33
N VAL A 219 -3.34 7.27 -22.38
CA VAL A 219 -4.09 6.67 -23.50
C VAL A 219 -3.65 5.23 -23.68
N VAL A 220 -4.61 4.32 -23.66
CA VAL A 220 -4.38 2.88 -23.85
C VAL A 220 -5.34 2.37 -24.93
N ALA A 221 -4.81 1.99 -26.06
CA ALA A 221 -5.57 1.34 -27.11
C ALA A 221 -5.88 -0.13 -26.73
N PRO A 222 -6.89 -0.76 -27.35
CA PRO A 222 -7.16 -2.19 -27.17
C PRO A 222 -5.94 -3.04 -27.54
N GLN A 223 -5.49 -3.87 -26.62
CA GLN A 223 -4.25 -4.65 -26.78
C GLN A 223 -4.34 -6.00 -26.07
N LYS A 224 -3.45 -6.92 -26.47
CA LYS A 224 -3.30 -8.21 -25.79
C LYS A 224 -2.35 -8.05 -24.60
N VAL A 225 -2.79 -8.46 -23.42
CA VAL A 225 -1.94 -8.57 -22.24
C VAL A 225 -1.20 -9.91 -22.29
N LYS A 226 0.13 -9.89 -22.23
CA LYS A 226 0.95 -11.11 -22.24
C LYS A 226 0.97 -11.77 -20.88
N PRO A 227 0.88 -13.12 -20.81
CA PRO A 227 1.16 -13.84 -19.58
C PRO A 227 2.61 -13.62 -19.15
N ARG A 228 2.88 -13.70 -17.83
CA ARG A 228 4.22 -13.47 -17.31
C ARG A 228 4.52 -14.33 -16.09
N SER A 229 5.78 -14.73 -15.97
CA SER A 229 6.36 -15.23 -14.72
C SER A 229 7.30 -14.16 -14.16
N LEU A 230 7.11 -13.76 -12.91
CA LEU A 230 7.92 -12.74 -12.25
C LEU A 230 8.03 -12.97 -10.75
N ALA A 231 9.15 -12.54 -10.16
CA ALA A 231 9.28 -12.39 -8.72
C ALA A 231 8.70 -11.03 -8.30
N VAL A 232 7.83 -11.04 -7.29
CA VAL A 232 7.30 -9.82 -6.68
C VAL A 232 8.37 -9.31 -5.71
N PRO A 233 8.82 -8.05 -5.82
CA PRO A 233 9.82 -7.51 -4.90
C PRO A 233 9.28 -7.43 -3.48
N GLY A 234 10.17 -7.32 -2.50
CA GLY A 234 9.79 -7.02 -1.11
C GLY A 234 9.04 -5.68 -1.03
N ASP A 235 8.14 -5.58 -0.08
CA ASP A 235 7.29 -4.40 0.11
C ASP A 235 8.11 -3.26 0.73
N ALA A 236 8.22 -2.14 -0.01
CA ALA A 236 9.00 -0.98 0.44
C ALA A 236 8.37 -0.32 1.68
N THR A 237 7.04 -0.33 1.79
CA THR A 237 6.37 0.18 3.00
C THR A 237 6.65 -0.74 4.20
N ALA A 238 6.58 -2.07 4.02
CA ALA A 238 6.94 -3.02 5.07
C ALA A 238 8.41 -2.87 5.50
N ALA A 239 9.29 -2.50 4.58
CA ALA A 239 10.70 -2.25 4.85
C ALA A 239 10.95 -1.01 5.73
N THR A 240 9.99 -0.09 5.82
CA THR A 240 10.13 1.10 6.67
C THR A 240 10.19 0.73 8.16
N TYR A 241 9.50 -0.32 8.59
CA TYR A 241 9.46 -0.70 10.01
C TYR A 241 10.81 -1.19 10.55
N PRO A 242 11.51 -2.16 9.93
CA PRO A 242 12.87 -2.49 10.34
C PRO A 242 13.85 -1.34 10.13
N GLY A 243 13.67 -0.51 9.08
CA GLY A 243 14.43 0.72 8.89
C GLY A 243 14.25 1.70 10.05
N ALA A 244 13.01 1.90 10.51
CA ALA A 244 12.69 2.72 11.66
C ALA A 244 13.24 2.15 12.97
N ALA A 245 13.24 0.82 13.14
CA ALA A 245 13.87 0.20 14.30
C ALA A 245 15.36 0.53 14.38
N ALA A 246 16.10 0.48 13.24
CA ALA A 246 17.49 0.91 13.20
C ALA A 246 17.65 2.42 13.47
N ALA A 247 16.75 3.25 12.93
CA ALA A 247 16.74 4.69 13.18
C ALA A 247 16.48 5.03 14.67
N ILE A 248 15.57 4.33 15.33
CA ILE A 248 15.17 4.60 16.72
C ILE A 248 16.15 3.99 17.73
N LEU A 249 16.53 2.72 17.55
CA LEU A 249 17.40 1.99 18.50
C LEU A 249 18.88 2.29 18.28
N GLY A 250 19.26 2.76 17.09
CA GLY A 250 20.65 2.90 16.69
C GLY A 250 21.29 1.59 16.22
N GLY A 251 22.54 1.68 15.79
CA GLY A 251 23.28 0.54 15.24
C GLY A 251 23.03 0.33 13.76
N SER A 252 22.96 -0.93 13.29
CA SER A 252 22.88 -1.28 11.86
C SER A 252 21.95 -2.46 11.61
N LEU A 253 21.08 -2.33 10.58
CA LEU A 253 20.19 -3.37 10.13
C LEU A 253 20.16 -3.41 8.59
N THR A 254 20.14 -4.62 8.03
CA THR A 254 20.04 -4.84 6.58
C THR A 254 18.71 -5.51 6.22
N ILE A 255 18.00 -4.94 5.26
CA ILE A 255 16.79 -5.50 4.65
C ILE A 255 17.21 -6.17 3.36
N ASP A 256 17.08 -7.51 3.26
CA ASP A 256 17.69 -8.31 2.19
C ASP A 256 16.94 -8.32 0.87
N ASN A 257 15.67 -7.90 0.84
CA ASN A 257 14.81 -8.03 -0.34
C ASN A 257 14.13 -6.74 -0.78
N VAL A 258 14.63 -5.59 -0.34
CA VAL A 258 14.19 -4.27 -0.78
C VAL A 258 15.42 -3.41 -1.10
N SER A 259 15.43 -2.78 -2.27
CA SER A 259 16.40 -1.75 -2.63
C SER A 259 15.83 -0.37 -2.33
N ALA A 260 16.60 0.47 -1.65
CA ALA A 260 16.26 1.90 -1.45
C ALA A 260 16.43 2.73 -2.73
N LYS A 261 16.91 2.13 -3.82
CA LYS A 261 17.08 2.83 -5.08
C LYS A 261 15.72 3.21 -5.67
N HIS A 262 15.55 4.50 -5.94
CA HIS A 262 14.41 4.95 -6.71
C HIS A 262 14.52 4.48 -8.16
N GLU A 263 13.49 3.77 -8.65
CA GLU A 263 13.41 3.29 -10.02
C GLU A 263 12.08 3.75 -10.66
N PRO A 264 12.08 4.21 -11.91
CA PRO A 264 10.84 4.55 -12.62
C PRO A 264 9.85 3.38 -12.62
N GLY A 265 8.61 3.64 -12.18
CA GLY A 265 7.60 2.59 -12.05
C GLY A 265 7.84 1.59 -10.91
N GLY A 266 8.81 1.86 -10.04
CA GLY A 266 9.06 1.13 -8.79
C GLY A 266 8.14 1.58 -7.64
N GLN A 267 8.46 1.12 -6.44
CA GLN A 267 7.69 1.47 -5.24
C GLN A 267 8.12 2.85 -4.73
N GLY A 268 7.21 3.85 -4.73
CA GLY A 268 7.50 5.22 -4.28
C GLY A 268 7.92 5.31 -2.81
N ASP A 269 7.48 4.36 -2.00
CA ASP A 269 7.75 4.32 -0.56
C ASP A 269 9.24 4.11 -0.22
N VAL A 270 10.10 3.79 -1.20
CA VAL A 270 11.55 3.80 -1.00
C VAL A 270 12.10 5.19 -0.65
N ARG A 271 11.36 6.25 -0.94
CA ARG A 271 11.67 7.62 -0.51
C ARG A 271 11.81 7.75 1.01
N PHE A 272 11.17 6.88 1.77
CA PHE A 272 11.39 6.78 3.22
C PHE A 272 12.88 6.73 3.58
N PHE A 273 13.68 6.00 2.83
CA PHE A 273 15.11 5.83 3.11
C PHE A 273 15.92 7.12 2.86
N GLU A 274 15.48 7.95 1.90
CA GLU A 274 16.05 9.28 1.67
C GLU A 274 15.70 10.20 2.85
N LEU A 275 14.43 10.20 3.29
CA LEU A 275 13.95 11.03 4.39
C LEU A 275 14.63 10.70 5.73
N ILE A 276 14.83 9.41 6.05
CA ILE A 276 15.58 9.06 7.28
C ILE A 276 17.09 9.35 7.16
N ALA A 277 17.63 9.40 5.94
CA ALA A 277 19.00 9.87 5.73
C ALA A 277 19.13 11.36 6.02
N GLU A 278 18.16 12.19 5.61
CA GLU A 278 18.05 13.59 5.97
C GLU A 278 17.92 13.78 7.50
N MET A 279 17.23 12.83 8.18
CA MET A 279 17.13 12.80 9.65
C MET A 279 18.42 12.36 10.35
N GLY A 280 19.49 11.99 9.64
CA GLY A 280 20.79 11.64 10.20
C GLY A 280 21.14 10.14 10.20
N CYS A 281 20.36 9.30 9.53
CA CYS A 281 20.74 7.92 9.29
C CYS A 281 21.71 7.82 8.10
N ASN A 282 22.62 6.85 8.14
CA ASN A 282 23.38 6.44 6.97
C ASN A 282 22.63 5.29 6.27
N VAL A 283 22.21 5.53 5.03
CA VAL A 283 21.52 4.54 4.22
C VAL A 283 22.40 4.15 3.05
N SER A 284 22.62 2.86 2.88
CA SER A 284 23.32 2.29 1.73
C SER A 284 22.48 1.20 1.09
N HIS A 285 22.63 1.02 -0.22
CA HIS A 285 21.90 -0.01 -0.95
C HIS A 285 22.78 -0.66 -2.02
N GLY A 286 22.51 -1.94 -2.32
CA GLY A 286 23.20 -2.69 -3.35
C GLY A 286 22.41 -3.92 -3.76
N GLY A 287 22.15 -4.07 -5.06
CA GLY A 287 21.21 -5.08 -5.55
C GLY A 287 19.84 -4.92 -4.94
N SER A 288 19.29 -5.98 -4.35
CA SER A 288 18.00 -5.96 -3.66
C SER A 288 18.09 -5.69 -2.15
N ARG A 289 19.19 -5.12 -1.67
CA ARG A 289 19.44 -4.89 -0.24
C ARG A 289 19.50 -3.42 0.11
N THR A 290 19.01 -3.09 1.30
CA THR A 290 19.15 -1.77 1.91
C THR A 290 19.66 -1.93 3.33
N THR A 291 20.70 -1.20 3.69
CA THR A 291 21.24 -1.15 5.05
C THR A 291 21.00 0.23 5.62
N VAL A 292 20.38 0.27 6.78
CA VAL A 292 20.19 1.49 7.60
C VAL A 292 21.11 1.43 8.80
N ARG A 293 21.87 2.49 9.03
CA ARG A 293 22.77 2.64 10.18
C ARG A 293 22.58 4.01 10.83
N ARG A 294 22.41 4.02 12.14
CA ARG A 294 22.42 5.26 12.93
C ARG A 294 23.46 5.20 14.05
N VAL A 295 24.27 6.23 14.14
CA VAL A 295 25.34 6.35 15.14
C VAL A 295 25.17 7.60 16.01
N GLY A 296 24.65 8.70 15.44
CA GLY A 296 24.42 9.99 16.10
C GLY A 296 22.97 10.22 16.54
N GLY A 297 22.66 11.47 16.91
CA GLY A 297 21.29 11.95 17.14
C GLY A 297 20.49 12.04 15.84
N LEU A 298 19.16 12.08 15.96
CA LEU A 298 18.25 12.33 14.86
C LEU A 298 17.89 13.81 14.81
N GLN A 299 17.74 14.35 13.61
CA GLN A 299 17.25 15.71 13.38
C GLN A 299 15.85 15.66 12.76
N GLY A 300 15.03 16.64 13.13
CA GLY A 300 13.73 16.81 12.48
C GLY A 300 13.88 17.30 11.05
N ILE A 301 12.87 17.06 10.24
CA ILE A 301 12.80 17.47 8.84
C ILE A 301 11.48 18.17 8.52
N ILE A 302 11.45 18.94 7.44
CA ILE A 302 10.23 19.44 6.82
C ILE A 302 10.11 18.77 5.45
N ALA A 303 9.05 17.99 5.26
CA ALA A 303 8.91 17.20 4.04
C ALA A 303 7.46 17.06 3.59
N ASN A 304 7.22 17.20 2.28
CA ASN A 304 5.97 16.80 1.67
C ASN A 304 6.02 15.29 1.36
N VAL A 305 5.05 14.54 1.88
CA VAL A 305 4.98 13.08 1.72
C VAL A 305 3.77 12.61 0.91
N SER A 306 3.17 13.49 0.10
CA SER A 306 1.98 13.18 -0.70
C SER A 306 2.20 12.06 -1.73
N ASP A 307 3.41 11.82 -2.16
CA ASP A 307 3.82 10.77 -3.10
C ASP A 307 4.19 9.43 -2.43
N CYS A 308 4.49 9.45 -1.12
CA CYS A 308 4.82 8.28 -0.31
C CYS A 308 4.04 8.26 1.03
N SER A 309 2.80 8.69 1.02
CA SER A 309 2.00 8.91 2.23
C SER A 309 1.78 7.68 3.11
N ASP A 310 2.00 6.50 2.59
CA ASP A 310 1.92 5.25 3.34
C ASP A 310 3.07 5.10 4.38
N VAL A 311 4.19 5.81 4.21
CA VAL A 311 5.31 5.79 5.15
C VAL A 311 5.21 6.83 6.26
N PHE A 312 4.22 7.73 6.15
CA PHE A 312 4.00 8.83 7.11
C PHE A 312 3.94 8.38 8.58
N PRO A 313 3.15 7.34 8.96
CA PRO A 313 3.09 6.90 10.36
C PRO A 313 4.45 6.46 10.91
N THR A 314 5.27 5.83 10.07
CA THR A 314 6.61 5.37 10.44
C THR A 314 7.57 6.55 10.60
N LEU A 315 7.52 7.55 9.71
CA LEU A 315 8.31 8.76 9.86
C LEU A 315 7.92 9.55 11.12
N ALA A 316 6.63 9.60 11.42
CA ALA A 316 6.11 10.30 12.59
C ALA A 316 6.63 9.71 13.91
N VAL A 317 6.71 8.37 14.03
CA VAL A 317 7.28 7.76 15.23
C VAL A 317 8.80 7.96 15.34
N ILE A 318 9.52 8.00 14.21
CA ILE A 318 10.95 8.36 14.20
C ILE A 318 11.12 9.82 14.65
N ALA A 319 10.26 10.72 14.17
CA ALA A 319 10.29 12.15 14.51
C ALA A 319 10.16 12.43 16.01
N THR A 320 9.48 11.56 16.77
CA THR A 320 9.41 11.68 18.24
C THR A 320 10.78 11.51 18.93
N GLN A 321 11.76 10.95 18.23
CA GLN A 321 13.11 10.70 18.73
C GLN A 321 14.15 11.70 18.16
N ALA A 322 13.69 12.70 17.40
CA ALA A 322 14.55 13.74 16.84
C ALA A 322 14.80 14.85 17.85
N ASP A 323 15.97 15.52 17.74
CA ASP A 323 16.36 16.63 18.61
C ASP A 323 15.67 17.96 18.25
N THR A 324 15.11 18.06 17.05
CA THR A 324 14.41 19.25 16.52
C THR A 324 13.03 18.89 15.97
N PRO A 325 12.11 19.87 15.85
CA PRO A 325 10.77 19.60 15.33
C PRO A 325 10.76 19.03 13.90
N THR A 326 9.80 18.16 13.63
CA THR A 326 9.52 17.63 12.29
C THR A 326 8.15 18.11 11.83
N GLU A 327 8.03 18.47 10.54
CA GLU A 327 6.78 18.80 9.89
C GLU A 327 6.61 17.95 8.64
N LEU A 328 5.50 17.22 8.54
CA LEU A 328 5.16 16.37 7.41
C LEU A 328 3.84 16.87 6.82
N ASP A 329 3.84 17.24 5.54
CA ASP A 329 2.67 17.74 4.82
C ASP A 329 2.23 16.84 3.67
N GLY A 330 1.14 17.22 2.97
CA GLY A 330 0.58 16.43 1.87
C GLY A 330 -0.27 15.26 2.36
N LEU A 331 -0.88 15.36 3.54
CA LEU A 331 -1.58 14.27 4.22
C LEU A 331 -3.10 14.28 4.03
N ALA A 332 -3.70 15.26 3.33
CA ALA A 332 -5.15 15.43 3.24
C ALA A 332 -5.89 14.14 2.85
N HIS A 333 -5.42 13.45 1.82
CA HIS A 333 -6.04 12.22 1.31
C HIS A 333 -5.92 11.02 2.27
N THR A 334 -5.00 11.05 3.23
CA THR A 334 -4.78 9.95 4.19
C THR A 334 -5.83 9.89 5.29
N ARG A 335 -6.68 10.92 5.43
CA ARG A 335 -7.81 10.92 6.36
C ARG A 335 -8.90 9.92 5.98
N HIS A 336 -8.97 9.58 4.69
CA HIS A 336 -9.98 8.68 4.11
C HIS A 336 -9.44 7.29 3.79
N GLN A 337 -8.31 6.90 4.41
CA GLN A 337 -7.72 5.58 4.28
C GLN A 337 -8.27 4.62 5.36
N GLU A 338 -7.47 3.68 5.84
CA GLU A 338 -7.88 2.71 6.87
C GLU A 338 -8.34 3.38 8.17
N SER A 339 -7.77 4.55 8.48
CA SER A 339 -8.15 5.45 9.58
C SER A 339 -8.02 6.90 9.13
N ASP A 340 -8.40 7.88 9.93
CA ASP A 340 -7.88 9.25 9.82
C ASP A 340 -6.45 9.22 10.37
N ARG A 341 -5.48 8.90 9.49
CA ARG A 341 -4.10 8.65 9.88
C ARG A 341 -3.45 9.82 10.62
N PRO A 342 -3.55 11.09 10.15
CA PRO A 342 -3.02 12.22 10.89
C PRO A 342 -3.57 12.33 12.31
N ALA A 343 -4.88 12.16 12.48
CA ALA A 343 -5.51 12.19 13.80
C ALA A 343 -5.07 11.01 14.68
N ALA A 344 -5.04 9.79 14.14
CA ALA A 344 -4.65 8.60 14.87
C ALA A 344 -3.17 8.62 15.30
N VAL A 345 -2.27 9.09 14.43
CA VAL A 345 -0.84 9.26 14.74
C VAL A 345 -0.66 10.31 15.84
N ALA A 346 -1.31 11.48 15.72
CA ALA A 346 -1.21 12.52 16.74
C ALA A 346 -1.74 12.02 18.09
N ALA A 347 -2.88 11.33 18.12
CA ALA A 347 -3.46 10.75 19.33
C ALA A 347 -2.51 9.71 19.96
N GLY A 348 -1.90 8.83 19.15
CA GLY A 348 -0.93 7.85 19.65
C GLY A 348 0.32 8.50 20.26
N ILE A 349 0.88 9.54 19.63
CA ILE A 349 2.02 10.29 20.17
C ILE A 349 1.64 10.96 21.49
N VAL A 350 0.48 11.61 21.57
CA VAL A 350 -0.01 12.28 22.79
C VAL A 350 -0.29 11.28 23.91
N ALA A 351 -0.84 10.10 23.60
CA ALA A 351 -1.06 9.04 24.58
C ALA A 351 0.22 8.53 25.24
N LEU A 352 1.38 8.71 24.58
CA LEU A 352 2.70 8.39 25.12
C LEU A 352 3.42 9.62 25.72
N GLY A 353 2.71 10.74 25.96
CA GLY A 353 3.30 11.96 26.54
C GLY A 353 4.03 12.87 25.54
N GLY A 354 4.03 12.51 24.24
CA GLY A 354 4.66 13.31 23.20
C GLY A 354 3.82 14.51 22.77
N ARG A 355 4.37 15.31 21.86
CA ARG A 355 3.75 16.53 21.32
C ARG A 355 3.58 16.41 19.83
N ALA A 356 2.33 16.33 19.38
CA ALA A 356 1.98 16.31 17.97
C ALA A 356 0.74 17.16 17.74
N GLN A 357 0.73 17.95 16.68
CA GLN A 357 -0.39 18.79 16.29
C GLN A 357 -0.67 18.64 14.80
N VAL A 358 -1.92 18.37 14.47
CA VAL A 358 -2.41 18.34 13.08
C VAL A 358 -2.96 19.72 12.72
N PHE A 359 -2.56 20.26 11.58
CA PHE A 359 -3.06 21.52 11.06
C PHE A 359 -3.13 21.47 9.52
N GLY A 360 -4.29 21.85 8.98
CA GLY A 360 -4.51 21.70 7.54
C GLY A 360 -4.30 20.26 7.06
N ASP A 361 -3.38 20.07 6.14
CA ASP A 361 -2.96 18.76 5.60
C ASP A 361 -1.57 18.31 6.11
N ALA A 362 -1.12 18.88 7.22
CA ALA A 362 0.18 18.63 7.83
C ALA A 362 0.05 18.17 9.28
N ILE A 363 1.13 17.55 9.77
CA ILE A 363 1.36 17.27 11.17
C ILE A 363 2.72 17.82 11.60
N ARG A 364 2.79 18.46 12.76
CA ARG A 364 4.01 18.90 13.43
C ARG A 364 4.24 18.07 14.67
N ILE A 365 5.44 17.56 14.82
CA ILE A 365 5.88 16.73 15.94
C ILE A 365 7.06 17.43 16.59
N GLU A 366 6.99 17.67 17.90
CA GLU A 366 8.03 18.33 18.66
C GLU A 366 8.73 17.36 19.61
N PRO A 367 10.03 17.56 19.87
CA PRO A 367 10.75 16.78 20.86
C PRO A 367 10.06 16.82 22.22
N ALA A 368 9.83 15.67 22.81
CA ALA A 368 9.30 15.56 24.17
C ALA A 368 9.67 14.19 24.77
N PRO A 369 9.88 14.10 26.10
CA PRO A 369 10.04 12.81 26.74
C PRO A 369 8.79 11.95 26.58
N LEU A 370 8.97 10.69 26.18
CA LEU A 370 7.89 9.71 26.06
C LEU A 370 7.84 8.76 27.27
N HIS A 371 6.66 8.24 27.55
CA HIS A 371 6.42 7.22 28.57
C HIS A 371 5.57 6.08 28.03
N GLY A 372 5.44 5.00 28.79
CA GLY A 372 4.56 3.88 28.43
C GLY A 372 3.09 4.27 28.43
N GLY A 373 2.32 3.57 27.61
CA GLY A 373 0.89 3.79 27.46
C GLY A 373 0.28 2.85 26.42
N ILE A 374 -1.04 2.91 26.27
CA ILE A 374 -1.76 2.15 25.25
C ILE A 374 -2.00 3.06 24.05
N VAL A 375 -1.58 2.59 22.88
CA VAL A 375 -1.87 3.24 21.61
C VAL A 375 -2.97 2.47 20.90
N ASP A 376 -4.02 3.15 20.50
CA ASP A 376 -5.07 2.58 19.65
C ASP A 376 -4.63 2.65 18.18
N ALA A 377 -4.51 1.50 17.55
CA ALA A 377 -4.20 1.40 16.12
C ALA A 377 -5.36 1.85 15.22
N ALA A 378 -6.54 2.10 15.77
CA ALA A 378 -7.73 2.50 15.01
C ALA A 378 -8.05 1.55 13.83
N GLY A 379 -7.74 0.25 13.97
CA GLY A 379 -7.88 -0.75 12.91
C GLY A 379 -6.87 -0.59 11.76
N ASP A 380 -5.91 0.32 11.86
CA ASP A 380 -4.92 0.58 10.82
C ASP A 380 -3.58 -0.12 11.12
N HIS A 381 -3.24 -1.09 10.26
CA HIS A 381 -2.01 -1.87 10.36
C HIS A 381 -0.73 -1.01 10.39
N ARG A 382 -0.73 0.17 9.72
CA ARG A 382 0.43 1.05 9.69
C ARG A 382 0.65 1.75 11.01
N ILE A 383 -0.44 2.15 11.67
CA ILE A 383 -0.39 2.70 13.03
C ILE A 383 0.10 1.61 13.99
N ALA A 384 -0.50 0.41 13.94
CA ALA A 384 -0.09 -0.72 14.78
C ALA A 384 1.41 -1.01 14.67
N MET A 385 1.93 -1.13 13.43
CA MET A 385 3.34 -1.45 13.19
C MET A 385 4.28 -0.31 13.57
N ALA A 386 3.94 0.94 13.24
CA ALA A 386 4.78 2.10 13.54
C ALA A 386 4.97 2.29 15.06
N PHE A 387 3.87 2.27 15.84
CA PHE A 387 3.96 2.42 17.28
C PHE A 387 4.53 1.17 17.98
N SER A 388 4.39 -0.02 17.39
CA SER A 388 5.12 -1.20 17.90
C SER A 388 6.63 -1.03 17.77
N VAL A 389 7.11 -0.44 16.66
CA VAL A 389 8.54 -0.12 16.51
C VAL A 389 8.99 0.91 17.56
N LEU A 390 8.19 1.94 17.83
CA LEU A 390 8.47 2.91 18.89
C LEU A 390 8.54 2.24 20.27
N GLY A 391 7.66 1.27 20.53
CA GLY A 391 7.63 0.49 21.78
C GLY A 391 8.89 -0.34 22.03
N LEU A 392 9.68 -0.64 20.99
CA LEU A 392 11.00 -1.27 21.18
C LEU A 392 11.97 -0.34 21.94
N HIS A 393 11.75 0.97 21.87
CA HIS A 393 12.57 1.98 22.55
C HIS A 393 11.91 2.51 23.83
N VAL A 394 10.61 2.77 23.81
CA VAL A 394 9.84 3.34 24.93
C VAL A 394 9.23 2.21 25.76
N PRO A 395 9.71 2.00 27.01
CA PRO A 395 9.20 0.92 27.87
C PRO A 395 7.72 1.12 28.22
N GLY A 396 6.95 0.03 28.27
CA GLY A 396 5.56 0.03 28.71
C GLY A 396 4.54 0.44 27.64
N VAL A 397 4.95 0.51 26.37
CA VAL A 397 4.01 0.71 25.24
C VAL A 397 3.26 -0.59 24.97
N ALA A 398 1.95 -0.48 24.77
CA ALA A 398 1.08 -1.56 24.31
C ALA A 398 0.17 -1.07 23.17
N ILE A 399 -0.17 -1.95 22.25
CA ILE A 399 -0.94 -1.63 21.03
C ILE A 399 -2.31 -2.32 21.09
N SER A 400 -3.38 -1.53 21.04
CA SER A 400 -4.76 -2.01 20.83
C SER A 400 -5.02 -2.12 19.32
N GLY A 401 -5.73 -3.18 18.89
CA GLY A 401 -5.95 -3.45 17.45
C GLY A 401 -4.70 -3.92 16.70
N TRP A 402 -3.76 -4.50 17.44
CA TRP A 402 -2.48 -5.00 16.91
C TRP A 402 -2.63 -6.07 15.84
N GLU A 403 -3.74 -6.79 15.81
CA GLU A 403 -4.05 -7.86 14.84
C GLU A 403 -4.13 -7.34 13.40
N SER A 404 -4.42 -6.06 13.23
CA SER A 404 -4.51 -5.41 11.91
C SER A 404 -3.25 -5.55 11.06
N VAL A 405 -2.09 -5.90 11.66
CA VAL A 405 -0.85 -6.13 10.92
C VAL A 405 -0.96 -7.27 9.90
N SER A 406 -1.87 -8.24 10.12
CA SER A 406 -2.11 -9.36 9.20
C SER A 406 -2.49 -8.91 7.79
N LYS A 407 -3.04 -7.71 7.67
CA LYS A 407 -3.44 -7.11 6.39
C LYS A 407 -2.30 -7.09 5.36
N THR A 408 -1.07 -6.80 5.79
CA THR A 408 0.09 -6.64 4.90
C THR A 408 1.37 -7.28 5.40
N PHE A 409 1.45 -7.62 6.68
CA PHE A 409 2.65 -8.22 7.27
C PHE A 409 2.29 -9.17 8.43
N PRO A 410 1.71 -10.35 8.15
CA PRO A 410 1.29 -11.29 9.20
C PRO A 410 2.42 -11.67 10.17
N GLY A 411 3.65 -11.87 9.68
CA GLY A 411 4.84 -12.19 10.49
C GLY A 411 5.55 -10.98 11.12
N PHE A 412 4.86 -9.84 11.30
CA PHE A 412 5.48 -8.62 11.79
C PHE A 412 6.03 -8.76 13.21
N TYR A 413 5.27 -9.31 14.13
CA TYR A 413 5.71 -9.46 15.52
C TYR A 413 6.82 -10.47 15.68
N GLU A 414 6.82 -11.56 14.90
CA GLU A 414 7.93 -12.52 14.83
C GLU A 414 9.21 -11.86 14.30
N MET A 415 9.07 -10.92 13.35
CA MET A 415 10.20 -10.12 12.89
C MET A 415 10.73 -9.23 14.01
N LEU A 416 9.87 -8.51 14.75
CA LEU A 416 10.29 -7.68 15.89
C LEU A 416 11.02 -8.50 16.98
N GLU A 417 10.52 -9.68 17.32
CA GLU A 417 11.15 -10.56 18.30
C GLU A 417 12.56 -11.00 17.87
N ARG A 418 12.78 -11.18 16.56
CA ARG A 418 14.11 -11.52 16.03
C ARG A 418 15.11 -10.38 16.13
N LEU A 419 14.67 -9.13 16.14
CA LEU A 419 15.56 -7.98 16.36
C LEU A 419 16.21 -8.01 17.75
N GLY A 420 15.57 -8.67 18.72
CA GLY A 420 16.05 -8.80 20.11
C GLY A 420 17.03 -9.94 20.34
N ARG A 421 17.23 -10.81 19.37
CA ARG A 421 18.12 -11.98 19.47
C ARG A 421 19.48 -11.67 18.89
#